data_8667233b90a81561887213317db346a7
#
_entry.id   8667233b90a81561887213317db346a7
#
_cell.length_a   1.000
_cell.length_b   1.000
_cell.length_c   1.000
_cell.angle_alpha   90.00
_cell.angle_beta   90.00
_cell.angle_gamma   90.00
#
_symmetry.space_group_name_H-M   'P 1'
#
loop_
_entity.id
_entity.type
_entity.pdbx_description
1 polymer ?
#
loop_
_entity_poly.entity_id
_entity_poly.type
_entity_poly.pdbx_seq_one_letter_code
_entity_poly.pdbx_strand_id
1 'polypeptide(L)'
;MKIDYELVRQLLLKIELSADGHKVFSNMDFFVCFPDENQVKVDYHLKYLLDSGLVEGDNTICIVDITPYGREYLDNIRDDSVWKSVKERIHKLDSVALPVVSKVAESIVLKALGL
;
A
#
# COMPACT_ATOMS: atom_id res chain seq x y z
N MET A 1 4.78 16.08 0.79
CA MET A 1 5.29 14.91 0.04
C MET A 1 4.13 14.24 -0.66
N LYS A 2 4.25 13.96 -1.93
CA LYS A 2 3.22 13.22 -2.67
C LYS A 2 3.26 11.76 -2.31
N ILE A 3 2.10 11.10 -2.34
CA ILE A 3 2.01 9.68 -2.05
C ILE A 3 2.52 8.88 -3.26
N ASP A 4 3.46 8.00 -2.98
CA ASP A 4 4.02 7.04 -3.94
C ASP A 4 3.24 5.72 -3.78
N TYR A 5 2.30 5.47 -4.67
CA TYR A 5 1.44 4.29 -4.57
C TYR A 5 2.18 2.98 -4.83
N GLU A 6 3.33 3.02 -5.52
CA GLU A 6 4.18 1.83 -5.63
C GLU A 6 4.77 1.47 -4.27
N LEU A 7 5.24 2.46 -3.52
CA LEU A 7 5.74 2.22 -2.17
C LEU A 7 4.62 1.77 -1.23
N VAL A 8 3.42 2.36 -1.34
CA VAL A 8 2.24 1.92 -0.59
C VAL A 8 1.99 0.42 -0.82
N ARG A 9 1.97 0.00 -2.08
CA ARG A 9 1.77 -1.41 -2.43
C ARG A 9 2.86 -2.29 -1.84
N GLN A 10 4.12 -1.92 -1.97
CA GLN A 10 5.24 -2.71 -1.46
C GLN A 10 5.21 -2.82 0.07
N LEU A 11 4.86 -1.75 0.76
CA LEU A 11 4.73 -1.78 2.22
C LEU A 11 3.59 -2.69 2.66
N LEU A 12 2.43 -2.60 2.01
CA LEU A 12 1.28 -3.46 2.32
C LEU A 12 1.60 -4.94 2.08
N LEU A 13 2.25 -5.27 0.97
CA LEU A 13 2.66 -6.64 0.66
C LEU A 13 3.63 -7.17 1.72
N LYS A 14 4.56 -6.34 2.17
CA LYS A 14 5.53 -6.72 3.19
C LYS A 14 4.87 -6.96 4.54
N ILE A 15 3.95 -6.10 4.93
CA ILE A 15 3.21 -6.26 6.19
C ILE A 15 2.38 -7.54 6.13
N GLU A 16 1.65 -7.77 5.05
CA GLU A 16 0.83 -8.99 4.90
C GLU A 16 1.69 -10.25 4.99
N LEU A 17 2.83 -10.27 4.32
CA LEU A 17 3.73 -11.41 4.32
C LEU A 17 4.30 -11.72 5.71
N SER A 18 4.55 -10.69 6.49
CA SER A 18 5.28 -10.79 7.76
C SER A 18 4.37 -10.86 8.99
N ALA A 19 3.17 -10.31 8.92
CA ALA A 19 2.26 -10.21 10.07
C ALA A 19 1.65 -11.57 10.41
N ASP A 20 1.50 -11.82 11.72
CA ASP A 20 0.83 -13.01 12.24
C ASP A 20 -0.27 -12.65 13.27
N GLY A 21 -0.60 -11.37 13.38
CA GLY A 21 -1.60 -10.86 14.32
C GLY A 21 -1.05 -10.56 15.72
N HIS A 22 0.20 -10.96 16.00
CA HIS A 22 0.85 -10.77 17.30
C HIS A 22 2.16 -10.00 17.23
N LYS A 23 2.88 -10.11 16.12
CA LYS A 23 4.13 -9.38 15.91
C LYS A 23 3.86 -7.90 15.78
N VAL A 24 4.80 -7.11 16.29
CA VAL A 24 4.80 -5.65 16.18
C VAL A 24 6.00 -5.25 15.35
N PHE A 25 5.77 -4.41 14.34
CA PHE A 25 6.82 -3.89 13.46
C PHE A 25 7.07 -2.43 13.77
N SER A 26 8.33 -2.01 13.71
CA SER A 26 8.69 -0.61 13.75
C SER A 26 9.10 -0.13 12.35
N ASN A 27 9.15 1.18 12.17
CA ASN A 27 9.65 1.77 10.93
C ASN A 27 11.06 1.29 10.56
N MET A 28 11.90 0.98 11.56
CA MET A 28 13.26 0.48 11.32
C MET A 28 13.28 -0.86 10.61
N ASP A 29 12.30 -1.72 10.85
CA ASP A 29 12.16 -2.99 10.13
C ASP A 29 11.96 -2.74 8.64
N PHE A 30 11.19 -1.71 8.30
CA PHE A 30 10.93 -1.36 6.90
C PHE A 30 12.13 -0.65 6.25
N PHE A 31 12.89 0.14 7.00
CA PHE A 31 14.12 0.76 6.48
C PHE A 31 15.10 -0.31 5.99
N VAL A 32 15.22 -1.41 6.73
CA VAL A 32 16.07 -2.54 6.35
C VAL A 32 15.54 -3.24 5.09
N CYS A 33 14.23 -3.38 4.97
CA CYS A 33 13.60 -4.04 3.81
C CYS A 33 13.68 -3.21 2.54
N PHE A 34 13.76 -1.87 2.65
CA PHE A 34 13.77 -0.94 1.53
C PHE A 34 15.00 -0.02 1.60
N PRO A 35 16.21 -0.61 1.48
CA PRO A 35 17.45 0.16 1.70
C PRO A 35 17.69 1.24 0.65
N ASP A 36 17.10 1.12 -0.53
CA ASP A 36 17.25 2.10 -1.61
C ASP A 36 16.28 3.28 -1.48
N GLU A 37 15.30 3.18 -0.56
CA GLU A 37 14.35 4.25 -0.31
C GLU A 37 14.84 5.17 0.81
N ASN A 38 14.52 6.45 0.69
CA ASN A 38 14.79 7.41 1.76
C ASN A 38 13.97 7.05 3.00
N GLN A 39 14.61 6.99 4.17
CA GLN A 39 13.96 6.61 5.43
C GLN A 39 12.81 7.54 5.80
N VAL A 40 12.96 8.85 5.54
CA VAL A 40 11.89 9.83 5.81
C VAL A 40 10.68 9.53 4.93
N LYS A 41 10.90 9.17 3.68
CA LYS A 41 9.82 8.79 2.75
C LYS A 41 9.11 7.53 3.22
N VAL A 42 9.85 6.51 3.65
CA VAL A 42 9.28 5.26 4.17
C VAL A 42 8.44 5.55 5.41
N ASP A 43 8.98 6.32 6.36
CA ASP A 43 8.27 6.67 7.59
C ASP A 43 6.99 7.47 7.30
N TYR A 44 7.07 8.43 6.39
CA TYR A 44 5.92 9.22 5.96
C TYR A 44 4.82 8.33 5.37
N HIS A 45 5.18 7.36 4.54
CA HIS A 45 4.21 6.46 3.93
C HIS A 45 3.62 5.46 4.94
N LEU A 46 4.40 5.02 5.93
CA LEU A 46 3.85 4.22 7.03
C LEU A 46 2.81 5.01 7.82
N LYS A 47 3.08 6.28 8.09
CA LYS A 47 2.11 7.17 8.74
C LYS A 47 0.86 7.33 7.87
N TYR A 48 1.02 7.48 6.57
CA TYR A 48 -0.10 7.55 5.63
C TYR A 48 -0.97 6.28 5.72
N LEU A 49 -0.35 5.10 5.75
CA LEU A 49 -1.09 3.83 5.86
C LEU A 49 -1.90 3.77 7.15
N LEU A 50 -1.32 4.22 8.26
CA LEU A 50 -2.01 4.28 9.55
C LEU A 50 -3.18 5.27 9.51
N ASP A 51 -2.92 6.49 9.06
CA ASP A 51 -3.91 7.58 9.06
C ASP A 51 -5.07 7.30 8.10
N SER A 52 -4.83 6.59 7.01
CA SER A 52 -5.87 6.23 6.04
C SER A 52 -6.61 4.94 6.39
N GLY A 53 -6.24 4.28 7.48
CA GLY A 53 -6.90 3.06 7.93
C GLY A 53 -6.54 1.81 7.12
N LEU A 54 -5.45 1.84 6.37
CA LEU A 54 -4.99 0.66 5.61
C LEU A 54 -4.23 -0.32 6.49
N VAL A 55 -3.60 0.15 7.54
CA VAL A 55 -2.91 -0.69 8.53
C VAL A 55 -3.34 -0.34 9.93
N GLU A 56 -3.19 -1.31 10.83
CA GLU A 56 -3.49 -1.23 12.24
C GLU A 56 -2.21 -1.03 13.02
N GLY A 57 -2.23 -0.12 14.00
CA GLY A 57 -1.09 0.18 14.86
C GLY A 57 -1.29 1.51 15.56
N ASP A 58 -0.43 1.81 16.53
CA ASP A 58 -0.49 3.06 17.29
C ASP A 58 0.24 4.21 16.59
N ASN A 59 1.40 3.89 16.01
CA ASN A 59 2.25 4.84 15.28
C ASN A 59 3.26 4.07 14.43
N THR A 60 4.20 4.77 13.77
CA THR A 60 5.16 4.13 12.85
C THR A 60 6.18 3.22 13.53
N ILE A 61 6.28 3.23 14.84
CA ILE A 61 7.11 2.28 15.60
C ILE A 61 6.30 1.12 16.19
N CYS A 62 4.99 1.09 15.95
CA CYS A 62 4.11 0.04 16.46
C CYS A 62 3.03 -0.28 15.43
N ILE A 63 3.39 -1.07 14.43
CA ILE A 63 2.51 -1.53 13.35
C ILE A 63 2.25 -3.02 13.56
N VAL A 64 0.99 -3.43 13.48
CA VAL A 64 0.57 -4.81 13.81
C VAL A 64 0.21 -5.60 12.55
N ASP A 65 -0.69 -5.08 11.72
CA ASP A 65 -1.20 -5.81 10.56
C ASP A 65 -1.91 -4.86 9.60
N ILE A 66 -2.30 -5.37 8.44
CA ILE A 66 -3.22 -4.65 7.55
C ILE A 66 -4.64 -4.79 8.10
N THR A 67 -5.45 -3.76 7.88
CA THR A 67 -6.87 -3.79 8.25
C THR A 67 -7.67 -4.55 7.19
N PRO A 68 -8.94 -4.92 7.47
CA PRO A 68 -9.83 -5.44 6.43
C PRO A 68 -9.95 -4.50 5.22
N TYR A 69 -10.01 -3.20 5.46
CA TYR A 69 -10.03 -2.19 4.41
C TYR A 69 -8.72 -2.20 3.60
N GLY A 70 -7.58 -2.28 4.29
CA GLY A 70 -6.27 -2.38 3.64
C GLY A 70 -6.13 -3.64 2.80
N ARG A 71 -6.67 -4.76 3.28
CA ARG A 71 -6.66 -6.03 2.54
C ARG A 71 -7.51 -5.92 1.28
N GLU A 72 -8.69 -5.33 1.37
CA GLU A 72 -9.58 -5.13 0.23
C GLU A 72 -8.89 -4.26 -0.84
N TYR A 73 -8.25 -3.18 -0.42
CA TYR A 73 -7.47 -2.34 -1.33
C TYR A 73 -6.33 -3.14 -1.98
N LEU A 74 -5.58 -3.89 -1.17
CA LEU A 74 -4.44 -4.69 -1.66
C LEU A 74 -4.91 -5.78 -2.64
N ASP A 75 -6.05 -6.43 -2.38
CA ASP A 75 -6.57 -7.45 -3.28
C ASP A 75 -6.86 -6.89 -4.67
N ASN A 76 -7.27 -5.63 -4.78
CA ASN A 76 -7.51 -4.99 -6.08
C ASN A 76 -6.22 -4.69 -6.85
N ILE A 77 -5.10 -4.51 -6.16
CA ILE A 77 -3.82 -4.11 -6.78
C ILE A 77 -2.74 -5.18 -6.66
N ARG A 78 -3.06 -6.33 -6.12
CA ARG A 78 -2.10 -7.42 -5.83
C ARG A 78 -1.46 -7.98 -7.09
N ASP A 79 -2.26 -8.22 -8.13
CA ASP A 79 -1.77 -8.80 -9.37
C ASP A 79 -0.84 -7.82 -10.09
N ASP A 80 0.33 -8.31 -10.50
CA ASP A 80 1.36 -7.46 -11.11
C ASP A 80 0.91 -6.83 -12.43
N SER A 81 0.15 -7.56 -13.26
CA SER A 81 -0.33 -7.04 -14.53
C SER A 81 -1.43 -6.00 -14.35
N VAL A 82 -2.31 -6.22 -13.38
CA VAL A 82 -3.33 -5.23 -12.99
C VAL A 82 -2.66 -3.97 -12.47
N TRP A 83 -1.69 -4.12 -11.58
CA TRP A 83 -0.97 -2.97 -11.00
C TRP A 83 -0.23 -2.17 -12.07
N LYS A 84 0.40 -2.85 -13.02
CA LYS A 84 1.04 -2.18 -14.15
C LYS A 84 0.05 -1.31 -14.92
N SER A 85 -1.14 -1.84 -15.21
CA SER A 85 -2.20 -1.10 -15.90
C SER A 85 -2.71 0.08 -15.07
N VAL A 86 -2.85 -0.10 -13.76
CA VAL A 86 -3.23 0.98 -12.85
C VAL A 86 -2.20 2.11 -12.91
N LYS A 87 -0.92 1.79 -12.78
CA LYS A 87 0.16 2.78 -12.84
C LYS A 87 0.15 3.56 -14.14
N GLU A 88 -0.04 2.88 -15.26
CA GLU A 88 -0.10 3.51 -16.59
C GLU A 88 -1.24 4.52 -16.70
N ARG A 89 -2.37 4.24 -16.04
CA ARG A 89 -3.53 5.12 -16.08
C ARG A 89 -3.39 6.32 -15.14
N ILE A 90 -2.92 6.09 -13.91
CA ILE A 90 -2.84 7.15 -12.91
C ILE A 90 -1.66 8.10 -13.11
N HIS A 91 -0.58 7.66 -13.77
CA HIS A 91 0.60 8.51 -13.95
C HIS A 91 0.34 9.72 -14.86
N LYS A 92 -0.76 9.70 -15.61
CA LYS A 92 -1.18 10.83 -16.46
C LYS A 92 -1.62 12.03 -15.64
N LEU A 93 -1.92 11.83 -14.36
CA LEU A 93 -2.38 12.86 -13.45
C LEU A 93 -1.26 13.23 -12.50
N ASP A 94 -1.27 14.49 -12.06
CA ASP A 94 -0.26 14.98 -11.12
C ASP A 94 -0.37 14.32 -9.75
N SER A 95 -1.60 14.07 -9.30
CA SER A 95 -1.88 13.29 -8.10
C SER A 95 -3.26 12.65 -8.21
N VAL A 96 -3.47 11.55 -7.48
CA VAL A 96 -4.71 10.78 -7.50
C VAL A 96 -5.04 10.36 -6.07
N ALA A 97 -6.29 10.56 -5.66
CA ALA A 97 -6.74 10.12 -4.34
C ALA A 97 -6.87 8.59 -4.25
N LEU A 98 -6.65 8.03 -3.07
CA LEU A 98 -6.73 6.60 -2.83
C LEU A 98 -8.02 5.95 -3.34
N PRO A 99 -9.23 6.52 -3.09
CA PRO A 99 -10.46 5.92 -3.61
C PRO A 99 -10.50 5.82 -5.12
N VAL A 100 -9.87 6.76 -5.83
CA VAL A 100 -9.79 6.73 -7.30
C VAL A 100 -8.86 5.62 -7.77
N VAL A 101 -7.71 5.47 -7.13
CA VAL A 101 -6.79 4.35 -7.40
C VAL A 101 -7.52 3.02 -7.25
N SER A 102 -8.26 2.86 -6.16
CA SER A 102 -9.03 1.65 -5.86
C SER A 102 -10.07 1.36 -6.94
N LYS A 103 -10.81 2.38 -7.39
CA LYS A 103 -11.82 2.23 -8.45
C LYS A 103 -11.22 1.89 -9.81
N VAL A 104 -10.11 2.49 -10.17
CA VAL A 104 -9.39 2.16 -11.40
C VAL A 104 -8.96 0.69 -11.37
N ALA A 105 -8.38 0.25 -10.26
CA ALA A 105 -7.96 -1.13 -10.08
C ALA A 105 -9.14 -2.10 -10.16
N GLU A 106 -10.24 -1.81 -9.47
CA GLU A 106 -11.46 -2.61 -9.51
C GLU A 106 -11.98 -2.76 -10.93
N SER A 107 -12.05 -1.67 -11.69
CA SER A 107 -12.49 -1.69 -13.10
C SER A 107 -11.62 -2.61 -13.95
N ILE A 108 -10.30 -2.58 -13.76
CA ILE A 108 -9.37 -3.43 -14.50
C ILE A 108 -9.57 -4.90 -14.14
N VAL A 109 -9.71 -5.19 -12.85
CA VAL A 109 -9.96 -6.56 -12.36
C VAL A 109 -11.26 -7.12 -12.93
N LEU A 110 -12.33 -6.33 -12.90
CA LEU A 110 -13.63 -6.76 -13.43
C LEU A 110 -13.54 -7.08 -14.93
N LYS A 111 -12.86 -6.25 -15.70
CA LYS A 111 -12.66 -6.50 -17.14
C LYS A 111 -11.84 -7.76 -17.38
N ALA A 112 -10.79 -7.98 -16.58
CA ALA A 112 -9.97 -9.19 -16.68
C ALA A 112 -10.78 -10.45 -16.40
N LEU A 113 -11.82 -10.35 -15.57
CA LEU A 113 -12.75 -11.45 -15.25
C LEU A 113 -13.93 -11.56 -16.23
N GLY A 114 -14.01 -10.67 -17.23
CA GLY A 114 -15.10 -10.66 -18.21
C GLY A 114 -16.42 -10.08 -17.67
N LEU A 115 -16.32 -9.26 -16.64
CA LEU A 115 -17.51 -8.68 -15.98
C LEU A 115 -17.74 -7.19 -16.27
#